data_ff802d0c3e65d6de03eff66b56a493a6
#
_entry.id   ff802d0c3e65d6de03eff66b56a493a6
#
_cell.length_a   1.000
_cell.length_b   1.000
_cell.length_c   1.000
_cell.angle_alpha   90.00
_cell.angle_beta   90.00
_cell.angle_gamma   90.00
#
_symmetry.space_group_name_H-M   'P 1'
#
loop_
_entity.id
_entity.type
_entity.pdbx_description
1 polymer ?
#
loop_
_entity_poly.entity_id
_entity_poly.type
_entity_poly.pdbx_seq_one_letter_code
_entity_poly.pdbx_strand_id
1 'polypeptide(L)'
;MTVRNKPPKKTSRRMIVGLAMALITAMASLEAAKANLDDLQLQGMGTLRWMGLKIYEARLFASTRPNPNQLTQLPFALELTYARDFNGSSIADRSIDEIKKLGIGSAEQHQAWRSRMQAIFPNVRSGDRIRGIHRPGSGASFMLNDKPIGSIDDAEFARAFFAIWLDPKTSEPSLRKELLGLNASQRP
;
A
#
# COMPACT_ATOMS: atom_id res chain seq x y z
N MET A 1 33.67 -58.76 -29.52
CA MET A 1 32.72 -58.24 -28.53
C MET A 1 33.29 -56.95 -27.93
N THR A 2 32.84 -55.81 -28.44
CA THR A 2 33.40 -54.52 -28.05
C THR A 2 32.37 -53.80 -27.14
N VAL A 3 32.66 -53.66 -25.85
CA VAL A 3 31.81 -53.00 -24.88
C VAL A 3 32.02 -51.49 -25.00
N ARG A 4 30.96 -50.77 -25.44
CA ARG A 4 30.94 -49.30 -25.52
C ARG A 4 30.63 -48.72 -24.14
N ASN A 5 31.57 -48.10 -23.52
CA ASN A 5 31.42 -47.35 -22.27
C ASN A 5 30.82 -45.99 -22.56
N LYS A 6 29.65 -45.69 -21.96
CA LYS A 6 28.92 -44.45 -22.11
C LYS A 6 29.34 -43.47 -20.99
N PRO A 7 29.75 -42.22 -21.30
CA PRO A 7 30.20 -41.27 -20.26
C PRO A 7 28.99 -40.73 -19.41
N PRO A 8 29.21 -40.38 -18.16
CA PRO A 8 28.14 -39.93 -17.27
C PRO A 8 27.73 -38.48 -17.62
N LYS A 9 26.40 -38.25 -17.56
CA LYS A 9 25.77 -36.94 -17.80
C LYS A 9 26.16 -35.94 -16.71
N LYS A 10 26.94 -34.93 -17.08
CA LYS A 10 27.24 -33.74 -16.25
C LYS A 10 26.06 -32.75 -16.30
N THR A 11 24.97 -33.04 -15.62
CA THR A 11 23.80 -32.13 -15.56
C THR A 11 23.25 -32.12 -14.15
N SER A 12 23.80 -31.37 -13.23
CA SER A 12 23.08 -31.04 -11.97
C SER A 12 23.64 -29.86 -11.17
N ARG A 13 24.94 -29.54 -11.28
CA ARG A 13 25.53 -28.50 -10.41
C ARG A 13 25.15 -27.06 -10.79
N ARG A 14 24.92 -26.77 -12.07
CA ARG A 14 24.59 -25.39 -12.53
C ARG A 14 23.15 -24.96 -12.20
N MET A 15 22.20 -25.90 -12.13
CA MET A 15 20.80 -25.61 -11.78
C MET A 15 20.62 -25.30 -10.30
N ILE A 16 21.36 -25.97 -9.40
CA ILE A 16 21.25 -25.78 -7.95
C ILE A 16 21.83 -24.42 -7.53
N VAL A 17 22.92 -23.96 -8.15
CA VAL A 17 23.54 -22.68 -7.85
C VAL A 17 22.65 -21.50 -8.30
N GLY A 18 21.96 -21.63 -9.44
CA GLY A 18 21.04 -20.60 -9.92
C GLY A 18 19.79 -20.43 -9.03
N LEU A 19 19.26 -21.53 -8.51
CA LEU A 19 18.08 -21.49 -7.62
C LEU A 19 18.42 -20.93 -6.25
N ALA A 20 19.58 -21.25 -5.70
CA ALA A 20 20.05 -20.72 -4.42
C ALA A 20 20.33 -19.21 -4.49
N MET A 21 20.88 -18.72 -5.60
CA MET A 21 21.16 -17.29 -5.80
C MET A 21 19.87 -16.47 -5.96
N ALA A 22 18.85 -17.00 -6.63
CA ALA A 22 17.56 -16.35 -6.76
C ALA A 22 16.79 -16.25 -5.42
N LEU A 23 16.92 -17.25 -4.54
CA LEU A 23 16.35 -17.24 -3.19
C LEU A 23 17.03 -16.23 -2.28
N ILE A 24 18.34 -16.09 -2.36
CA ILE A 24 19.12 -15.13 -1.55
C ILE A 24 18.79 -13.69 -1.95
N THR A 25 18.63 -13.40 -3.24
CA THR A 25 18.23 -12.06 -3.70
C THR A 25 16.80 -11.72 -3.32
N ALA A 26 15.87 -12.67 -3.32
CA ALA A 26 14.49 -12.45 -2.89
C ALA A 26 14.39 -12.18 -1.38
N MET A 27 15.17 -12.88 -0.56
CA MET A 27 15.22 -12.65 0.89
C MET A 27 15.84 -11.29 1.23
N ALA A 28 16.92 -10.89 0.58
CA ALA A 28 17.56 -9.59 0.77
C ALA A 28 16.61 -8.43 0.37
N SER A 29 15.80 -8.61 -0.67
CA SER A 29 14.80 -7.62 -1.08
C SER A 29 13.64 -7.50 -0.08
N LEU A 30 13.26 -8.60 0.57
CA LEU A 30 12.21 -8.60 1.59
C LEU A 30 12.70 -7.95 2.89
N GLU A 31 13.95 -8.15 3.28
CA GLU A 31 14.56 -7.52 4.45
C GLU A 31 14.82 -6.03 4.24
N ALA A 32 15.28 -5.62 3.06
CA ALA A 32 15.41 -4.22 2.70
C ALA A 32 14.04 -3.49 2.67
N ALA A 33 12.97 -4.19 2.25
CA ALA A 33 11.62 -3.66 2.30
C ALA A 33 11.07 -3.54 3.74
N LYS A 34 11.46 -4.45 4.65
CA LYS A 34 11.16 -4.35 6.08
C LYS A 34 11.90 -3.21 6.74
N ALA A 35 13.19 -3.06 6.53
CA ALA A 35 14.02 -1.99 7.10
C ALA A 35 13.46 -0.60 6.74
N ASN A 36 12.94 -0.41 5.51
CA ASN A 36 12.30 0.84 5.11
C ASN A 36 10.96 1.14 5.82
N LEU A 37 10.32 0.14 6.43
CA LEU A 37 9.05 0.33 7.16
C LEU A 37 9.30 0.60 8.65
N ASP A 38 10.38 0.06 9.21
CA ASP A 38 10.74 0.23 10.62
C ASP A 38 11.22 1.68 10.90
N ASP A 39 11.69 2.40 9.88
CA ASP A 39 12.08 3.81 9.97
C ASP A 39 10.91 4.80 9.87
N LEU A 40 9.68 4.32 9.58
CA LEU A 40 8.52 5.19 9.44
C LEU A 40 7.98 5.60 10.82
N GLN A 41 7.91 6.91 11.06
CA GLN A 41 7.37 7.50 12.28
C GLN A 41 5.97 8.08 12.01
N LEU A 42 5.12 8.08 13.04
CA LEU A 42 3.80 8.72 12.98
C LEU A 42 3.96 10.22 12.73
N GLN A 43 3.39 10.70 11.64
CA GLN A 43 3.41 12.11 11.23
C GLN A 43 2.14 12.85 11.60
N GLY A 44 1.01 12.15 11.55
CA GLY A 44 -0.28 12.71 11.89
C GLY A 44 -1.36 11.65 11.92
N MET A 45 -2.47 11.98 12.58
CA MET A 45 -3.62 11.11 12.73
C MET A 45 -4.90 11.92 12.77
N GLY A 46 -6.00 11.32 12.29
CA GLY A 46 -7.30 11.94 12.33
C GLY A 46 -8.43 10.92 12.20
N THR A 47 -9.66 11.36 12.41
CA THR A 47 -10.83 10.49 12.40
C THR A 47 -11.80 10.89 11.30
N LEU A 48 -12.12 9.94 10.41
CA LEU A 48 -13.26 10.11 9.51
C LEU A 48 -14.56 9.86 10.26
N ARG A 49 -15.47 10.84 10.17
CA ARG A 49 -16.85 10.72 10.65
C ARG A 49 -17.82 10.97 9.51
N TRP A 50 -18.87 10.20 9.45
CA TRP A 50 -19.96 10.40 8.52
C TRP A 50 -21.28 10.39 9.26
N MET A 51 -22.08 11.45 9.13
CA MET A 51 -23.34 11.66 9.89
C MET A 51 -23.14 11.45 11.41
N GLY A 52 -22.04 11.96 11.97
CA GLY A 52 -21.70 11.82 13.39
C GLY A 52 -21.07 10.47 13.80
N LEU A 53 -21.16 9.44 12.95
CA LEU A 53 -20.63 8.11 13.23
C LEU A 53 -19.13 8.03 12.87
N LYS A 54 -18.32 7.49 13.77
CA LYS A 54 -16.91 7.17 13.47
C LYS A 54 -16.88 6.03 12.45
N ILE A 55 -16.17 6.27 11.33
CA ILE A 55 -15.98 5.28 10.26
C ILE A 55 -14.64 4.58 10.45
N TYR A 56 -13.57 5.37 10.56
CA TYR A 56 -12.21 4.88 10.88
C TYR A 56 -11.37 6.00 11.50
N GLU A 57 -10.27 5.60 12.11
CA GLU A 57 -9.14 6.45 12.42
C GLU A 57 -8.06 6.22 11.38
N ALA A 58 -7.50 7.28 10.83
CA ALA A 58 -6.42 7.24 9.87
C ALA A 58 -5.11 7.73 10.50
N ARG A 59 -4.00 7.06 10.19
CA ARG A 59 -2.64 7.40 10.66
C ARG A 59 -1.68 7.41 9.49
N LEU A 60 -0.91 8.47 9.36
CA LEU A 60 0.13 8.61 8.35
C LEU A 60 1.50 8.41 8.98
N PHE A 61 2.29 7.50 8.40
CA PHE A 61 3.65 7.20 8.82
C PHE A 61 4.62 7.51 7.67
N ALA A 62 5.68 8.25 7.96
CA ALA A 62 6.75 8.55 7.00
C ALA A 62 8.08 8.74 7.75
N SER A 63 9.21 8.61 7.03
CA SER A 63 10.55 8.80 7.62
C SER A 63 10.85 10.25 7.99
N THR A 64 10.23 11.19 7.29
CA THR A 64 10.35 12.63 7.54
C THR A 64 8.98 13.29 7.45
N ARG A 65 8.85 14.51 7.97
CA ARG A 65 7.59 15.26 7.87
C ARG A 65 7.20 15.41 6.39
N PRO A 66 6.00 14.97 6.02
CA PRO A 66 5.57 14.96 4.62
C PRO A 66 5.51 16.38 4.05
N ASN A 67 6.23 16.64 2.97
CA ASN A 67 5.97 17.80 2.13
C ASN A 67 4.77 17.49 1.23
N PRO A 68 3.64 18.21 1.33
CA PRO A 68 2.45 17.94 0.52
C PRO A 68 2.68 17.89 -0.98
N ASN A 69 3.71 18.60 -1.48
CA ASN A 69 4.07 18.66 -2.90
C ASN A 69 5.00 17.51 -3.34
N GLN A 70 5.50 16.70 -2.41
CA GLN A 70 6.50 15.65 -2.68
C GLN A 70 6.12 14.29 -2.06
N LEU A 71 4.89 14.15 -1.59
CA LEU A 71 4.42 12.94 -0.89
C LEU A 71 4.66 11.65 -1.67
N THR A 72 4.49 11.68 -3.00
CA THR A 72 4.67 10.50 -3.84
C THR A 72 6.12 10.18 -4.18
N GLN A 73 7.07 11.01 -3.76
CA GLN A 73 8.50 10.81 -4.02
C GLN A 73 9.20 9.97 -2.94
N LEU A 74 8.58 9.85 -1.77
CA LEU A 74 9.12 9.13 -0.61
C LEU A 74 8.21 7.96 -0.22
N PRO A 75 8.76 6.89 0.36
CA PRO A 75 7.96 5.83 0.97
C PRO A 75 7.17 6.38 2.16
N PHE A 76 5.92 5.97 2.28
CA PHE A 76 5.08 6.21 3.44
C PHE A 76 4.05 5.10 3.62
N ALA A 77 3.42 5.03 4.78
CA ALA A 77 2.31 4.16 5.04
C ALA A 77 1.11 4.95 5.55
N LEU A 78 -0.08 4.59 5.09
CA LEU A 78 -1.35 5.07 5.61
C LEU A 78 -2.11 3.89 6.20
N GLU A 79 -2.46 3.98 7.49
CA GLU A 79 -3.18 2.97 8.22
C GLU A 79 -4.57 3.45 8.57
N LEU A 80 -5.58 2.62 8.30
CA LEU A 80 -6.97 2.86 8.68
C LEU A 80 -7.38 1.82 9.71
N THR A 81 -7.74 2.26 10.93
CA THR A 81 -8.37 1.41 11.94
C THR A 81 -9.88 1.59 11.85
N TYR A 82 -10.58 0.57 11.39
CA TYR A 82 -12.02 0.62 11.18
C TYR A 82 -12.78 0.61 12.50
N ALA A 83 -13.79 1.47 12.62
CA ALA A 83 -14.66 1.52 13.79
C ALA A 83 -15.96 0.73 13.58
N ARG A 84 -16.16 0.13 12.40
CA ARG A 84 -17.36 -0.60 11.98
C ARG A 84 -16.97 -1.68 10.97
N ASP A 85 -17.88 -2.63 10.78
CA ASP A 85 -17.71 -3.71 9.79
C ASP A 85 -17.99 -3.18 8.39
N PHE A 86 -17.14 -3.58 7.41
CA PHE A 86 -17.31 -3.29 6.00
C PHE A 86 -16.93 -4.50 5.14
N ASN A 87 -17.64 -4.64 4.01
CA ASN A 87 -17.24 -5.60 2.98
C ASN A 87 -16.05 -5.05 2.19
N GLY A 88 -15.09 -5.92 1.85
CA GLY A 88 -13.92 -5.54 1.07
C GLY A 88 -14.28 -4.97 -0.31
N SER A 89 -15.33 -5.51 -0.96
CA SER A 89 -15.85 -4.95 -2.21
C SER A 89 -16.36 -3.51 -2.04
N SER A 90 -17.07 -3.22 -0.94
CA SER A 90 -17.55 -1.87 -0.66
C SER A 90 -16.42 -0.89 -0.38
N ILE A 91 -15.32 -1.35 0.23
CA ILE A 91 -14.11 -0.53 0.43
C ILE A 91 -13.49 -0.20 -0.94
N ALA A 92 -13.36 -1.19 -1.83
CA ALA A 92 -12.85 -0.98 -3.18
C ALA A 92 -13.73 -0.02 -3.99
N ASP A 93 -15.06 -0.21 -3.94
CA ASP A 93 -16.01 0.63 -4.65
C ASP A 93 -15.94 2.08 -4.19
N ARG A 94 -15.93 2.30 -2.87
CA ARG A 94 -15.79 3.63 -2.30
C ARG A 94 -14.46 4.28 -2.66
N SER A 95 -13.37 3.52 -2.69
CA SER A 95 -12.05 4.04 -3.11
C SER A 95 -12.10 4.55 -4.55
N ILE A 96 -12.73 3.82 -5.47
CA ILE A 96 -12.91 4.25 -6.85
C ILE A 96 -13.79 5.51 -6.94
N ASP A 97 -14.85 5.59 -6.16
CA ASP A 97 -15.72 6.77 -6.16
C ASP A 97 -14.96 8.04 -5.72
N GLU A 98 -14.09 7.92 -4.71
CA GLU A 98 -13.25 9.05 -4.28
C GLU A 98 -12.19 9.41 -5.34
N ILE A 99 -11.55 8.41 -5.97
CA ILE A 99 -10.60 8.64 -7.07
C ILE A 99 -11.27 9.39 -8.24
N LYS A 100 -12.49 9.00 -8.61
CA LYS A 100 -13.28 9.69 -9.65
C LYS A 100 -13.56 11.14 -9.29
N LYS A 101 -13.91 11.44 -8.04
CA LYS A 101 -14.14 12.82 -7.57
C LYS A 101 -12.90 13.69 -7.70
N LEU A 102 -11.72 13.10 -7.55
CA LEU A 102 -10.44 13.80 -7.76
C LEU A 102 -10.11 14.04 -9.25
N GLY A 103 -10.86 13.41 -10.17
CA GLY A 103 -10.60 13.49 -11.60
C GLY A 103 -9.34 12.73 -12.04
N ILE A 104 -8.94 11.69 -11.30
CA ILE A 104 -7.72 10.92 -11.57
C ILE A 104 -8.09 9.61 -12.28
N GLY A 105 -7.42 9.31 -13.38
CA GLY A 105 -7.56 8.05 -14.13
C GLY A 105 -8.69 8.04 -15.15
N SER A 106 -8.63 7.07 -16.07
CA SER A 106 -9.66 6.82 -17.09
C SER A 106 -10.70 5.82 -16.57
N ALA A 107 -11.80 5.64 -17.30
CA ALA A 107 -12.84 4.66 -16.99
C ALA A 107 -12.27 3.23 -16.97
N GLU A 108 -11.38 2.89 -17.90
CA GLU A 108 -10.71 1.60 -18.00
C GLU A 108 -9.79 1.37 -16.78
N GLN A 109 -9.04 2.40 -16.37
CA GLN A 109 -8.19 2.35 -15.19
C GLN A 109 -9.03 2.15 -13.91
N HIS A 110 -10.15 2.86 -13.78
CA HIS A 110 -11.05 2.69 -12.64
C HIS A 110 -11.58 1.26 -12.53
N GLN A 111 -11.97 0.65 -13.65
CA GLN A 111 -12.43 -0.73 -13.68
C GLN A 111 -11.31 -1.71 -13.31
N ALA A 112 -10.12 -1.55 -13.86
CA ALA A 112 -8.97 -2.38 -13.56
C ALA A 112 -8.54 -2.27 -12.08
N TRP A 113 -8.44 -1.06 -11.54
CA TRP A 113 -8.09 -0.80 -10.15
C TRP A 113 -9.14 -1.35 -9.18
N ARG A 114 -10.43 -1.17 -9.51
CA ARG A 114 -11.53 -1.76 -8.74
C ARG A 114 -11.39 -3.27 -8.63
N SER A 115 -11.23 -3.96 -9.76
CA SER A 115 -11.10 -5.43 -9.80
C SER A 115 -9.89 -5.92 -8.98
N ARG A 116 -8.74 -5.22 -9.07
CA ARG A 116 -7.55 -5.55 -8.29
C ARG A 116 -7.77 -5.35 -6.79
N MET A 117 -8.39 -4.24 -6.38
CA MET A 117 -8.72 -4.00 -4.97
C MET A 117 -9.72 -5.02 -4.43
N GLN A 118 -10.76 -5.38 -5.20
CA GLN A 118 -11.75 -6.39 -4.79
C GLN A 118 -11.11 -7.78 -4.62
N ALA A 119 -10.05 -8.10 -5.38
CA ALA A 119 -9.33 -9.36 -5.25
C ALA A 119 -8.49 -9.46 -3.96
N ILE A 120 -8.05 -8.32 -3.40
CA ILE A 120 -7.13 -8.30 -2.25
C ILE A 120 -7.75 -7.79 -0.95
N PHE A 121 -8.76 -6.91 -1.01
CA PHE A 121 -9.36 -6.36 0.21
C PHE A 121 -10.35 -7.34 0.85
N PRO A 122 -10.08 -7.82 2.06
CA PRO A 122 -11.00 -8.68 2.78
C PRO A 122 -12.13 -7.87 3.42
N ASN A 123 -13.17 -8.56 3.90
CA ASN A 123 -14.11 -7.98 4.83
C ASN A 123 -13.37 -7.61 6.12
N VAL A 124 -13.67 -6.44 6.67
CA VAL A 124 -13.12 -5.95 7.93
C VAL A 124 -14.20 -5.86 9.00
N ARG A 125 -13.79 -6.01 10.26
CA ARG A 125 -14.61 -5.79 11.43
C ARG A 125 -14.15 -4.55 12.18
N SER A 126 -14.98 -4.08 13.09
CA SER A 126 -14.57 -3.04 14.03
C SER A 126 -13.29 -3.43 14.77
N GLY A 127 -12.28 -2.57 14.74
CA GLY A 127 -10.93 -2.79 15.29
C GLY A 127 -9.90 -3.28 14.28
N ASP A 128 -10.32 -3.82 13.13
CA ASP A 128 -9.38 -4.24 12.09
C ASP A 128 -8.63 -3.04 11.48
N ARG A 129 -7.37 -3.29 11.08
CA ARG A 129 -6.49 -2.29 10.50
C ARG A 129 -6.08 -2.70 9.10
N ILE A 130 -6.37 -1.86 8.10
CA ILE A 130 -5.74 -1.96 6.80
C ILE A 130 -4.65 -0.90 6.72
N ARG A 131 -3.42 -1.34 6.41
CA ARG A 131 -2.26 -0.48 6.15
C ARG A 131 -1.91 -0.56 4.67
N GLY A 132 -1.99 0.57 3.98
CA GLY A 132 -1.46 0.74 2.62
C GLY A 132 -0.06 1.33 2.68
N ILE A 133 0.88 0.73 1.98
CA ILE A 133 2.28 1.15 1.92
C ILE A 133 2.57 1.64 0.51
N HIS A 134 2.90 2.91 0.39
CA HIS A 134 3.32 3.53 -0.85
C HIS A 134 4.80 3.26 -1.12
N ARG A 135 5.10 2.78 -2.33
CA ARG A 135 6.48 2.61 -2.82
C ARG A 135 6.65 3.44 -4.09
N PRO A 136 7.48 4.48 -4.05
CA PRO A 136 7.70 5.35 -5.20
C PRO A 136 8.07 4.56 -6.46
N GLY A 137 7.39 4.85 -7.57
CA GLY A 137 7.63 4.20 -8.85
C GLY A 137 7.21 2.74 -8.98
N SER A 138 6.74 2.08 -7.89
CA SER A 138 6.42 0.64 -7.92
C SER A 138 4.94 0.35 -7.75
N GLY A 139 4.23 1.10 -6.88
CA GLY A 139 2.83 0.82 -6.59
C GLY A 139 2.51 0.86 -5.09
N ALA A 140 1.53 0.05 -4.68
CA ALA A 140 1.10 -0.05 -3.29
C ALA A 140 1.00 -1.50 -2.82
N SER A 141 1.43 -1.79 -1.61
CA SER A 141 1.20 -3.06 -0.92
C SER A 141 0.29 -2.86 0.29
N PHE A 142 -0.44 -3.91 0.66
CA PHE A 142 -1.47 -3.83 1.68
C PHE A 142 -1.31 -4.91 2.74
N MET A 143 -1.63 -4.55 3.98
CA MET A 143 -1.62 -5.44 5.13
C MET A 143 -2.95 -5.33 5.88
N LEU A 144 -3.43 -6.44 6.44
CA LEU A 144 -4.52 -6.51 7.41
C LEU A 144 -3.95 -6.99 8.74
N ASN A 145 -4.08 -6.19 9.80
CA ASN A 145 -3.60 -6.54 11.15
C ASN A 145 -2.14 -7.07 11.12
N ASP A 146 -1.28 -6.35 10.38
CA ASP A 146 0.15 -6.64 10.19
C ASP A 146 0.45 -7.91 9.34
N LYS A 147 -0.57 -8.53 8.71
CA LYS A 147 -0.41 -9.64 7.77
C LYS A 147 -0.54 -9.13 6.33
N PRO A 148 0.41 -9.44 5.42
CA PRO A 148 0.28 -9.07 4.02
C PRO A 148 -0.97 -9.67 3.40
N ILE A 149 -1.72 -8.87 2.62
CA ILE A 149 -2.93 -9.31 1.90
C ILE A 149 -2.80 -9.16 0.40
N GLY A 150 -1.82 -8.41 -0.10
CA GLY A 150 -1.53 -8.29 -1.52
C GLY A 150 -0.85 -6.99 -1.90
N SER A 151 -0.55 -6.83 -3.20
CA SER A 151 -0.02 -5.61 -3.79
C SER A 151 -0.70 -5.30 -5.12
N ILE A 152 -0.67 -4.02 -5.49
CA ILE A 152 -1.03 -3.54 -6.82
C ILE A 152 0.20 -2.79 -7.35
N ASP A 153 0.94 -3.46 -8.24
CA ASP A 153 2.20 -2.96 -8.80
C ASP A 153 1.86 -2.05 -9.99
N ASP A 154 1.41 -0.84 -9.66
CA ASP A 154 0.97 0.19 -10.57
C ASP A 154 1.18 1.55 -9.87
N ALA A 155 2.14 2.33 -10.35
CA ALA A 155 2.50 3.61 -9.73
C ALA A 155 1.38 4.66 -9.88
N GLU A 156 0.58 4.61 -10.97
CA GLU A 156 -0.56 5.50 -11.15
C GLU A 156 -1.70 5.15 -10.21
N PHE A 157 -1.96 3.84 -10.02
CA PHE A 157 -2.87 3.38 -8.99
C PHE A 157 -2.47 3.90 -7.61
N ALA A 158 -1.21 3.69 -7.21
CA ALA A 158 -0.74 4.10 -5.90
C ALA A 158 -0.93 5.62 -5.69
N ARG A 159 -0.56 6.43 -6.68
CA ARG A 159 -0.78 7.87 -6.66
C ARG A 159 -2.27 8.22 -6.50
N ALA A 160 -3.15 7.59 -7.28
CA ALA A 160 -4.59 7.82 -7.22
C ALA A 160 -5.20 7.38 -5.90
N PHE A 161 -4.81 6.21 -5.40
CA PHE A 161 -5.33 5.63 -4.16
C PHE A 161 -4.99 6.50 -2.94
N PHE A 162 -3.73 6.87 -2.77
CA PHE A 162 -3.33 7.69 -1.63
C PHE A 162 -3.79 9.15 -1.75
N ALA A 163 -4.06 9.64 -2.96
CA ALA A 163 -4.66 10.95 -3.19
C ALA A 163 -6.05 11.10 -2.52
N ILE A 164 -6.79 10.02 -2.30
CA ILE A 164 -8.07 10.01 -1.57
C ILE A 164 -7.97 10.78 -0.25
N TRP A 165 -6.84 10.64 0.46
CA TRP A 165 -6.61 11.32 1.75
C TRP A 165 -5.65 12.51 1.68
N LEU A 166 -4.75 12.53 0.70
CA LEU A 166 -3.59 13.42 0.74
C LEU A 166 -3.63 14.52 -0.32
N ASP A 167 -4.49 14.41 -1.34
CA ASP A 167 -4.66 15.44 -2.37
C ASP A 167 -5.33 16.71 -1.78
N PRO A 168 -4.92 17.91 -2.20
CA PRO A 168 -5.60 19.15 -1.80
C PRO A 168 -7.09 19.19 -2.11
N LYS A 169 -7.54 18.43 -3.13
CA LYS A 169 -8.94 18.35 -3.57
C LYS A 169 -9.72 17.19 -2.91
N THR A 170 -9.15 16.51 -1.91
CA THR A 170 -9.84 15.42 -1.19
C THR A 170 -11.20 15.88 -0.68
N SER A 171 -12.18 14.98 -0.63
CA SER A 171 -13.49 15.22 -0.02
C SER A 171 -13.41 15.44 1.50
N GLU A 172 -12.25 15.13 2.13
CA GLU A 172 -12.03 15.20 3.57
C GLU A 172 -10.86 16.15 3.94
N PRO A 173 -10.97 17.48 3.65
CA PRO A 173 -9.85 18.41 3.83
C PRO A 173 -9.41 18.55 5.28
N SER A 174 -10.30 18.39 6.26
CA SER A 174 -9.96 18.41 7.68
C SER A 174 -9.08 17.22 8.06
N LEU A 175 -9.46 16.01 7.66
CA LEU A 175 -8.67 14.80 7.88
C LEU A 175 -7.29 14.89 7.22
N ARG A 176 -7.23 15.44 6.00
CA ARG A 176 -5.94 15.71 5.32
C ARG A 176 -5.03 16.60 6.16
N LYS A 177 -5.55 17.70 6.71
CA LYS A 177 -4.76 18.63 7.56
C LYS A 177 -4.22 17.93 8.80
N GLU A 178 -5.01 17.08 9.43
CA GLU A 178 -4.62 16.30 10.60
C GLU A 178 -3.51 15.29 10.24
N LEU A 179 -3.67 14.54 9.15
CA LEU A 179 -2.68 13.57 8.68
C LEU A 179 -1.33 14.22 8.33
N LEU A 180 -1.34 15.38 7.70
CA LEU A 180 -0.14 16.10 7.30
C LEU A 180 0.45 17.00 8.41
N GLY A 181 -0.18 17.02 9.59
CA GLY A 181 0.26 17.87 10.71
C GLY A 181 0.15 19.37 10.42
N LEU A 182 -0.69 19.79 9.47
CA LEU A 182 -0.81 21.19 9.06
C LEU A 182 -1.51 22.07 10.12
N ASN A 183 -2.23 21.46 11.06
CA ASN A 183 -2.87 22.16 12.18
C ASN A 183 -1.88 22.52 13.30
N ALA A 184 -0.68 21.94 13.34
CA ALA A 184 0.32 22.19 14.37
C ALA A 184 1.07 23.54 14.18
N SER A 185 0.96 24.17 13.01
CA SER A 185 1.64 25.43 12.69
C SER A 185 0.91 26.68 13.21
N GLN A 186 -0.19 26.53 13.95
CA GLN A 186 -0.99 27.64 14.51
C GLN A 186 -1.06 27.61 16.05
N ARG A 187 -0.20 26.85 16.73
CA ARG A 187 -0.03 27.05 18.17
C ARG A 187 1.13 28.04 18.39
N PRO A 188 0.82 29.18 19.02
CA PRO A 188 1.83 30.18 19.35
C PRO A 188 2.88 29.66 20.33
#